data_9f30c103a20c82b1e3f60a334b154e8a
#
_entry.id   9f30c103a20c82b1e3f60a334b154e8a
#
_cell.length_a   1.000
_cell.length_b   1.000
_cell.length_c   1.000
_cell.angle_alpha   90.00
_cell.angle_beta   90.00
_cell.angle_gamma   90.00
#
_symmetry.space_group_name_H-M   'P 1'
#
loop_
_entity.id
_entity.type
_entity.pdbx_description
1 polymer ?
#
loop_
_entity_poly.entity_id
_entity_poly.type
_entity_poly.pdbx_seq_one_letter_code
_entity_poly.pdbx_strand_id
1 'polypeptide(L)' 'MDQYDNPNIDEALAFAIEAIDRGDMQLGYAALEWVLQREPSNRIALLWMACTVSDEGSKRAYYSRIQS' A
#
# COMPACT_ATOMS: atom_id res chain seq x y z
N MET A 1 -16.11 18.87 7.20
CA MET A 1 -15.71 18.52 6.84
C MET A 1 -14.99 17.61 7.35
N ASP A 2 -15.20 16.92 7.64
CA ASP A 2 -14.76 15.88 8.12
C ASP A 2 -13.72 15.23 7.48
N GLN A 3 -13.47 15.29 6.38
CA GLN A 3 -12.39 14.62 5.75
C GLN A 3 -11.09 15.17 6.22
N TYR A 4 -11.10 16.24 6.95
CA TYR A 4 -9.86 16.71 7.42
C TYR A 4 -9.34 15.90 8.54
N ASP A 5 -10.21 15.25 9.28
CA ASP A 5 -9.76 14.50 10.40
C ASP A 5 -9.21 13.21 9.99
N ASN A 6 -9.54 12.75 8.81
CA ASN A 6 -9.09 11.47 8.37
C ASN A 6 -8.04 11.65 7.34
N PRO A 7 -6.89 11.08 7.56
CA PRO A 7 -5.87 11.10 6.55
C PRO A 7 -6.48 10.53 5.29
N ASN A 8 -6.19 11.17 4.21
CA ASN A 8 -6.74 10.79 2.94
C ASN A 8 -6.02 9.55 2.43
N ILE A 9 -6.77 8.50 2.17
CA ILE A 9 -6.20 7.26 1.65
C ILE A 9 -5.49 7.52 0.33
N ASP A 10 -6.07 8.35 -0.52
CA ASP A 10 -5.47 8.67 -1.81
C ASP A 10 -4.12 9.36 -1.65
N GLU A 11 -4.02 10.25 -0.68
CA GLU A 11 -2.76 10.92 -0.41
C GLU A 11 -1.71 9.95 0.09
N ALA A 12 -2.11 9.04 0.96
CA ALA A 12 -1.19 8.05 1.47
C ALA A 12 -0.69 7.14 0.35
N LEU A 13 -1.60 6.76 -0.56
CA LEU A 13 -1.21 5.94 -1.70
C LEU A 13 -0.25 6.68 -2.60
N ALA A 14 -0.51 7.96 -2.86
CA ALA A 14 0.37 8.75 -3.70
C ALA A 14 1.74 8.88 -3.07
N PHE A 15 1.79 9.09 -1.76
CA PHE A 15 3.04 9.20 -1.04
C PHE A 15 3.81 7.89 -1.13
N ALA A 16 3.12 6.77 -0.95
CA ALA A 16 3.77 5.46 -1.02
C ALA A 16 4.34 5.19 -2.41
N ILE A 17 3.57 5.51 -3.44
CA ILE A 17 3.99 5.28 -4.81
C ILE A 17 5.21 6.13 -5.13
N GLU A 18 5.21 7.38 -4.69
CA GLU A 18 6.36 8.24 -4.89
C GLU A 18 7.60 7.70 -4.20
N ALA A 19 7.44 7.20 -2.98
CA ALA A 19 8.57 6.65 -2.25
C ALA A 19 9.14 5.45 -2.98
N ILE A 20 8.28 4.56 -3.45
CA ILE A 20 8.71 3.36 -4.15
C ILE A 20 9.41 3.74 -5.46
N ASP A 21 8.88 4.74 -6.13
CA ASP A 21 9.46 5.20 -7.39
C ASP A 21 10.86 5.76 -7.20
N ARG A 22 11.11 6.34 -6.04
CA ARG A 22 12.45 6.82 -5.71
C ARG A 22 13.37 5.73 -5.22
N GLY A 23 12.86 4.54 -5.03
CA GLY A 23 13.63 3.43 -4.50
C GLY A 23 13.58 3.32 -2.98
N ASP A 24 12.77 4.12 -2.32
CA ASP A 24 12.65 4.08 -0.87
C ASP A 24 11.56 3.08 -0.50
N MET A 25 11.91 1.81 -0.56
CA MET A 25 10.93 0.74 -0.36
C MET A 25 10.40 0.69 1.06
N GLN A 26 11.25 1.00 2.04
CA GLN A 26 10.83 0.97 3.43
C GLN A 26 9.74 1.99 3.70
N LEU A 27 9.93 3.19 3.19
CA LEU A 27 8.95 4.24 3.39
C LEU A 27 7.66 3.91 2.66
N GLY A 28 7.78 3.39 1.44
CA GLY A 28 6.61 2.97 0.69
C GLY A 28 5.85 1.87 1.39
N TYR A 29 6.56 0.90 1.92
CA TYR A 29 5.95 -0.21 2.64
C TYR A 29 5.18 0.31 3.85
N ALA A 30 5.79 1.20 4.62
CA ALA A 30 5.14 1.72 5.82
C ALA A 30 3.85 2.48 5.47
N ALA A 31 3.88 3.26 4.40
CA ALA A 31 2.70 4.00 3.99
C ALA A 31 1.59 3.08 3.50
N LEU A 32 1.96 2.03 2.75
CA LEU A 32 0.97 1.07 2.28
C LEU A 32 0.38 0.27 3.43
N GLU A 33 1.20 -0.07 4.41
CA GLU A 33 0.73 -0.79 5.56
C GLU A 33 -0.31 0.05 6.31
N TRP A 34 -0.05 1.35 6.42
CA TRP A 34 -0.99 2.27 7.04
C TRP A 34 -2.33 2.24 6.30
N VAL A 35 -2.29 2.24 4.98
CA VAL A 35 -3.51 2.18 4.17
C VAL A 35 -4.24 0.88 4.41
N LEU A 36 -3.51 -0.23 4.43
CA LEU A 36 -4.14 -1.54 4.59
C LEU A 36 -4.72 -1.76 5.97
N GLN A 37 -4.21 -1.04 6.98
CA GLN A 37 -4.82 -1.12 8.29
C GLN A 37 -6.21 -0.51 8.29
N ARG A 38 -6.44 0.45 7.42
CA ARG A 38 -7.73 1.12 7.32
C ARG A 38 -8.62 0.51 6.25
N GLU A 39 -8.02 0.03 5.17
CA GLU A 39 -8.74 -0.58 4.07
C GLU A 39 -8.03 -1.85 3.65
N PRO A 40 -8.27 -2.96 4.37
CA PRO A 40 -7.53 -4.20 4.10
C PRO A 40 -7.71 -4.76 2.70
N SER A 41 -8.80 -4.37 2.02
CA SER A 41 -9.05 -4.86 0.68
C SER A 41 -8.69 -3.87 -0.40
N ASN A 42 -7.96 -2.81 -0.05
CA ASN A 42 -7.60 -1.80 -1.03
C ASN A 42 -6.67 -2.44 -2.06
N ARG A 43 -7.17 -2.58 -3.29
CA ARG A 43 -6.44 -3.28 -4.33
C ARG A 43 -5.16 -2.58 -4.73
N ILE A 44 -5.19 -1.27 -4.77
CA ILE A 44 -4.01 -0.50 -5.14
C ILE A 44 -2.91 -0.71 -4.12
N ALA A 45 -3.27 -0.65 -2.84
CA ALA A 45 -2.29 -0.85 -1.78
C ALA A 45 -1.72 -2.26 -1.83
N LEU A 46 -2.58 -3.26 -2.07
CA LEU A 46 -2.11 -4.64 -2.14
C LEU A 46 -1.17 -4.84 -3.32
N LEU A 47 -1.50 -4.24 -4.46
CA LEU A 47 -0.67 -4.36 -5.64
C LEU A 47 0.71 -3.75 -5.40
N TRP A 48 0.77 -2.55 -4.86
CA TRP A 48 2.05 -1.91 -4.59
C TRP A 48 2.81 -2.59 -3.48
N MET A 49 2.09 -3.16 -2.50
CA MET A 49 2.74 -3.92 -1.45
C MET A 49 3.48 -5.11 -2.04
N ALA A 50 2.86 -5.78 -3.01
CA ALA A 50 3.52 -6.89 -3.69
C ALA A 50 4.80 -6.43 -4.38
N CYS A 51 4.85 -5.18 -4.80
CA CYS A 51 6.04 -4.64 -5.44
C CYS A 51 7.17 -4.36 -4.44
N THR A 52 6.85 -4.17 -3.16
CA THR A 52 7.87 -3.84 -2.18
C THR A 52 8.54 -5.07 -1.57
N VAL A 53 7.93 -6.24 -1.73
CA VAL A 53 8.50 -7.45 -1.17
C VAL A 53 9.24 -8.20 -2.27
N SER A 54 10.30 -8.89 -1.89
CA SER A 54 11.05 -9.66 -2.87
C SER A 54 10.75 -11.13 -2.75
N ASP A 55 10.03 -11.51 -1.73
CA ASP A 55 9.71 -12.90 -1.47
C ASP A 55 8.51 -13.34 -2.30
N GLU A 56 8.66 -14.42 -3.04
CA GLU A 56 7.59 -14.91 -3.91
C GLU A 56 6.34 -15.29 -3.13
N GLY A 57 6.52 -15.87 -1.97
CA GLY A 57 5.38 -16.25 -1.15
C GLY A 57 4.56 -15.05 -0.72
N SER A 58 5.24 -13.98 -0.33
CA SER A 58 4.55 -12.75 0.06
C SER A 58 3.83 -12.12 -1.11
N LYS A 59 4.49 -12.09 -2.27
CA LYS A 59 3.85 -11.54 -3.46
C LYS A 59 2.58 -12.31 -3.80
N ARG A 60 2.66 -13.62 -3.73
CA ARG A 60 1.50 -14.46 -4.04
C ARG A 60 0.37 -14.21 -3.05
N ALA A 61 0.72 -14.01 -1.78
CA ALA A 61 -0.29 -13.75 -0.77
C ALA A 61 -1.03 -12.44 -1.05
N TYR A 62 -0.29 -11.40 -1.45
CA TYR A 62 -0.93 -10.13 -1.77
C TYR A 62 -1.80 -10.24 -3.01
N TYR A 63 -1.31 -10.92 -4.05
CA TYR A 63 -2.10 -11.09 -5.27
C TYR A 63 -3.37 -11.89 -4.99
N SER A 64 -3.28 -12.88 -4.12
CA SER A 64 -4.44 -13.67 -3.75
C SER A 64 -5.51 -12.81 -3.08
N ARG A 65 -5.09 -11.88 -2.23
CA ARG A 65 -6.03 -10.99 -1.57
C ARG A 65 -6.70 -10.05 -2.57
N ILE A 66 -5.97 -9.65 -3.61
CA ILE A 66 -6.55 -8.78 -4.63
C ILE A 66 -7.68 -9.51 -5.35
N GLN A 67 -7.50 -10.80 -5.59
CA GLN A 67 -8.48 -11.57 -6.33
C GLN A 67 -9.69 -11.96 -5.50
N SER A 68 -9.55 -12.01 -4.23
CA SER A 68 -10.68 -12.37 -3.40
C SER A 68 -11.47 -11.16 -2.98
#